data_55e222c88b0a40239e1c8dee33db7aec
#
_entry.id   55e222c88b0a40239e1c8dee33db7aec
#
_cell.length_a   1.000
_cell.length_b   1.000
_cell.length_c   1.000
_cell.angle_alpha   90.00
_cell.angle_beta   90.00
_cell.angle_gamma   90.00
#
_symmetry.space_group_name_H-M   'P 1'
#
loop_
_entity.id
_entity.type
_entity.pdbx_description
1 polymer ?
#
loop_
_entity_poly.entity_id
_entity_poly.type
_entity_poly.pdbx_seq_one_letter_code
_entity_poly.pdbx_strand_id
1 'polypeptide(L)'
;LLSGRWVAYRWSTYKALERRRHDFLARPVAEEGQSVRAALKLGGLILIGAGLGVGSALYMLNQGMNIGKETVQGWVGSHVSGDKSADPYTRALVARAGLLALTQAETLYFNRTTDETGKPLRADCTYQLEGGPQPARWWSITIYAADNYLPVNGDDAQSTDATRVAAFAKPDDQGRWKVQVSPQKGDAIHWISSKNAENYALTIRLYNPQDGARKDFNSIAFPTLKTVSCPSVPA
;
A
#
# COMPACT_ATOMS: atom_id res chain seq x y z
N LEU A 1 14.71 71.87 -62.78
CA LEU A 1 13.75 71.78 -61.64
C LEU A 1 13.62 70.34 -61.15
N LEU A 2 14.71 69.49 -61.05
CA LEU A 2 14.66 68.04 -60.54
C LEU A 2 15.71 67.76 -59.46
N SER A 3 16.47 68.73 -58.93
CA SER A 3 17.56 68.46 -57.98
C SER A 3 17.14 68.54 -56.46
N GLY A 4 15.99 69.12 -56.16
CA GLY A 4 15.55 69.24 -54.73
C GLY A 4 14.91 68.06 -54.05
N ARG A 5 14.29 67.13 -54.79
CA ARG A 5 13.56 66.01 -54.22
C ARG A 5 14.49 64.84 -53.76
N TRP A 6 15.67 64.70 -54.35
CA TRP A 6 16.62 63.63 -54.01
C TRP A 6 17.39 63.88 -52.71
N VAL A 7 17.66 65.10 -52.41
CA VAL A 7 18.37 65.48 -51.17
C VAL A 7 17.48 65.32 -49.97
N ALA A 8 16.19 65.69 -50.04
CA ALA A 8 15.24 65.52 -48.95
C ALA A 8 14.96 64.07 -48.64
N TYR A 9 14.91 63.12 -49.63
CA TYR A 9 14.70 61.70 -49.43
C TYR A 9 15.91 61.06 -48.73
N ARG A 10 17.11 61.45 -49.05
CA ARG A 10 18.34 60.92 -48.46
C ARG A 10 18.51 61.37 -47.00
N TRP A 11 18.05 62.54 -46.60
CA TRP A 11 18.06 63.01 -45.22
C TRP A 11 16.99 62.39 -44.37
N SER A 12 15.84 62.05 -44.91
CA SER A 12 14.79 61.38 -44.21
C SER A 12 15.17 59.91 -43.85
N THR A 13 15.80 59.21 -44.79
CA THR A 13 16.28 57.82 -44.54
C THR A 13 17.42 57.76 -43.55
N TYR A 14 18.33 58.80 -43.56
CA TYR A 14 19.44 58.86 -42.62
C TYR A 14 18.96 59.13 -41.20
N LYS A 15 18.02 60.03 -40.97
CA LYS A 15 17.39 60.24 -39.66
C LYS A 15 16.57 59.05 -39.15
N ALA A 16 15.98 58.28 -40.04
CA ALA A 16 15.26 57.09 -39.67
C ALA A 16 16.20 55.91 -39.21
N LEU A 17 17.39 55.84 -39.85
CA LEU A 17 18.43 54.88 -39.47
C LEU A 17 19.10 55.23 -38.13
N GLU A 18 19.38 56.56 -37.92
CA GLU A 18 19.91 57.00 -36.64
C GLU A 18 18.94 56.78 -35.47
N ARG A 19 17.64 57.06 -35.65
CA ARG A 19 16.64 56.74 -34.64
C ARG A 19 16.61 55.24 -34.30
N ARG A 20 16.62 54.37 -35.31
CA ARG A 20 16.67 52.92 -35.07
C ARG A 20 17.93 52.48 -34.34
N ARG A 21 19.08 53.15 -34.61
CA ARG A 21 20.33 52.87 -33.91
C ARG A 21 20.29 53.30 -32.45
N HIS A 22 19.68 54.47 -32.16
CA HIS A 22 19.49 54.92 -30.78
C HIS A 22 18.50 54.07 -30.01
N ASP A 23 17.40 53.63 -30.63
CA ASP A 23 16.43 52.75 -30.00
C ASP A 23 17.00 51.34 -29.76
N PHE A 24 17.92 50.89 -30.61
CA PHE A 24 18.59 49.60 -30.42
C PHE A 24 19.63 49.63 -29.28
N LEU A 25 20.30 50.79 -29.09
CA LEU A 25 21.28 50.99 -28.02
C LEU A 25 20.64 51.41 -26.70
N ALA A 26 19.37 51.82 -26.70
CA ALA A 26 18.63 52.26 -25.52
C ALA A 26 17.74 51.14 -24.92
N ARG A 27 17.92 49.88 -25.32
CA ARG A 27 17.25 48.79 -24.61
C ARG A 27 17.84 48.72 -23.20
N PRO A 28 17.03 48.95 -22.16
CA PRO A 28 17.56 48.98 -20.80
C PRO A 28 18.03 47.57 -20.40
N VAL A 29 19.30 47.49 -20.03
CA VAL A 29 19.94 46.30 -19.42
C VAL A 29 19.20 45.89 -18.15
N ALA A 30 18.28 46.70 -17.65
CA ALA A 30 17.43 46.42 -16.48
C ALA A 30 16.38 45.32 -16.68
N GLU A 31 15.94 45.01 -17.91
CA GLU A 31 14.96 43.95 -18.16
C GLU A 31 15.56 42.56 -18.03
N GLU A 32 16.84 42.38 -18.35
CA GLU A 32 17.50 41.06 -18.25
C GLU A 32 17.65 40.57 -16.82
N GLY A 33 17.93 41.48 -15.88
CA GLY A 33 18.02 41.17 -14.45
C GLY A 33 16.66 40.83 -13.80
N GLN A 34 15.56 41.39 -14.31
CA GLN A 34 14.21 41.07 -13.82
C GLN A 34 13.73 39.70 -14.33
N SER A 35 14.03 39.37 -15.58
CA SER A 35 13.68 38.08 -16.17
C SER A 35 14.42 36.92 -15.49
N VAL A 36 15.70 37.08 -15.17
CA VAL A 36 16.50 36.07 -14.44
C VAL A 36 15.99 35.88 -13.00
N ARG A 37 15.68 36.99 -12.31
CA ARG A 37 15.10 36.90 -10.95
C ARG A 37 13.72 36.25 -10.93
N ALA A 38 12.88 36.51 -11.92
CA ALA A 38 11.58 35.85 -12.08
C ALA A 38 11.74 34.35 -12.38
N ALA A 39 12.68 33.99 -13.26
CA ALA A 39 12.99 32.58 -13.56
C ALA A 39 13.52 31.84 -12.34
N LEU A 40 14.40 32.45 -11.53
CA LEU A 40 14.92 31.88 -10.29
C LEU A 40 13.80 31.70 -9.24
N LYS A 41 12.90 32.67 -9.09
CA LYS A 41 11.74 32.55 -8.19
C LYS A 41 10.80 31.42 -8.63
N LEU A 42 10.49 31.35 -9.93
CA LEU A 42 9.65 30.30 -10.49
C LEU A 42 10.30 28.93 -10.33
N GLY A 43 11.59 28.80 -10.63
CA GLY A 43 12.37 27.58 -10.40
C GLY A 43 12.37 27.15 -8.94
N GLY A 44 12.56 28.11 -8.02
CA GLY A 44 12.48 27.86 -6.58
C GLY A 44 11.10 27.36 -6.13
N LEU A 45 10.03 27.99 -6.62
CA LEU A 45 8.65 27.56 -6.33
C LEU A 45 8.36 26.14 -6.87
N ILE A 46 8.83 25.82 -8.07
CA ILE A 46 8.68 24.49 -8.66
C ILE A 46 9.42 23.45 -7.83
N LEU A 47 10.66 23.73 -7.41
CA LEU A 47 11.44 22.82 -6.57
C LEU A 47 10.80 22.59 -5.19
N ILE A 48 10.29 23.65 -4.56
CA ILE A 48 9.57 23.55 -3.28
C ILE A 48 8.29 22.73 -3.48
N GLY A 49 7.52 23.04 -4.52
CA GLY A 49 6.29 22.31 -4.84
C GLY A 49 6.54 20.83 -5.12
N ALA A 50 7.58 20.51 -5.90
CA ALA A 50 7.99 19.14 -6.17
C ALA A 50 8.45 18.42 -4.88
N GLY A 51 9.26 19.10 -4.05
CA GLY A 51 9.73 18.55 -2.77
C GLY A 51 8.58 18.24 -1.81
N LEU A 52 7.63 19.15 -1.65
CA LEU A 52 6.44 18.95 -0.83
C LEU A 52 5.53 17.87 -1.41
N GLY A 53 5.34 17.83 -2.73
CA GLY A 53 4.54 16.83 -3.41
C GLY A 53 5.12 15.42 -3.24
N VAL A 54 6.40 15.22 -3.53
CA VAL A 54 7.09 13.93 -3.33
C VAL A 54 7.14 13.57 -1.86
N GLY A 55 7.49 14.51 -0.97
CA GLY A 55 7.56 14.28 0.48
C GLY A 55 6.22 13.85 1.06
N SER A 56 5.11 14.53 0.70
CA SER A 56 3.77 14.15 1.14
C SER A 56 3.34 12.79 0.58
N ALA A 57 3.66 12.50 -0.68
CA ALA A 57 3.35 11.20 -1.29
C ALA A 57 4.09 10.05 -0.58
N LEU A 58 5.39 10.21 -0.31
CA LEU A 58 6.18 9.23 0.43
C LEU A 58 5.67 9.06 1.88
N TYR A 59 5.33 10.16 2.55
CA TYR A 59 4.71 10.12 3.88
C TYR A 59 3.41 9.32 3.86
N MET A 60 2.49 9.61 2.92
CA MET A 60 1.23 8.88 2.78
C MET A 60 1.46 7.40 2.44
N LEU A 61 2.43 7.06 1.60
CA LEU A 61 2.78 5.68 1.29
C LEU A 61 3.35 4.92 2.50
N ASN A 62 3.99 5.59 3.44
CA ASN A 62 4.51 4.95 4.65
C ASN A 62 3.46 4.84 5.77
N GLN A 63 2.60 5.85 5.92
CA GLN A 63 1.55 5.89 6.95
C GLN A 63 0.18 5.40 6.47
N GLY A 64 -0.05 5.44 5.16
CA GLY A 64 -1.38 5.38 4.55
C GLY A 64 -2.08 4.03 4.54
N MET A 65 -1.46 2.97 5.08
CA MET A 65 -2.16 1.68 5.24
C MET A 65 -3.29 1.74 6.30
N ASN A 66 -3.54 2.88 6.92
CA ASN A 66 -4.57 3.02 7.97
C ASN A 66 -5.90 3.62 7.48
N ILE A 67 -5.94 4.16 6.24
CA ILE A 67 -7.17 4.73 5.68
C ILE A 67 -8.09 3.62 5.21
N GLY A 68 -9.34 3.62 5.68
CA GLY A 68 -10.35 2.63 5.30
C GLY A 68 -10.14 1.22 5.84
N LYS A 69 -9.27 1.05 6.85
CA LYS A 69 -9.13 -0.21 7.57
C LYS A 69 -10.19 -0.33 8.65
N GLU A 70 -10.74 -1.53 8.75
CA GLU A 70 -11.62 -1.95 9.82
C GLU A 70 -10.98 -3.12 10.57
N THR A 71 -11.05 -3.07 11.91
CA THR A 71 -10.54 -4.14 12.76
C THR A 71 -11.71 -4.87 13.40
N VAL A 72 -11.85 -6.14 13.10
CA VAL A 72 -12.89 -7.00 13.66
C VAL A 72 -12.24 -8.23 14.29
N GLN A 73 -12.46 -8.45 15.59
CA GLN A 73 -11.93 -9.61 16.33
C GLN A 73 -10.39 -9.77 16.19
N GLY A 74 -9.65 -8.63 16.03
CA GLY A 74 -8.20 -8.63 15.84
C GLY A 74 -7.72 -8.86 14.40
N TRP A 75 -8.63 -9.07 13.45
CA TRP A 75 -8.35 -9.13 12.03
C TRP A 75 -8.59 -7.76 11.39
N VAL A 76 -7.67 -7.32 10.57
CA VAL A 76 -7.71 -6.00 9.91
C VAL A 76 -7.96 -6.19 8.43
N GLY A 77 -9.06 -5.65 7.94
CA GLY A 77 -9.43 -5.66 6.53
C GLY A 77 -9.70 -4.26 6.00
N SER A 78 -10.03 -4.16 4.72
CA SER A 78 -10.40 -2.90 4.10
C SER A 78 -11.41 -3.11 2.98
N HIS A 79 -12.46 -2.30 2.95
CA HIS A 79 -13.48 -2.31 1.90
C HIS A 79 -12.98 -1.75 0.57
N VAL A 80 -11.83 -1.06 0.55
CA VAL A 80 -11.29 -0.41 -0.66
C VAL A 80 -10.12 -1.19 -1.30
N SER A 81 -9.62 -2.24 -0.64
CA SER A 81 -8.56 -3.07 -1.21
C SER A 81 -9.08 -3.83 -2.44
N GLY A 82 -8.39 -3.67 -3.58
CA GLY A 82 -8.79 -4.29 -4.85
C GLY A 82 -9.94 -3.59 -5.58
N ASP A 83 -10.51 -2.52 -5.03
CA ASP A 83 -11.54 -1.74 -5.72
C ASP A 83 -10.91 -0.85 -6.80
N LYS A 84 -11.52 -0.85 -8.01
CA LYS A 84 -11.12 0.02 -9.12
C LYS A 84 -11.32 1.50 -8.82
N SER A 85 -12.25 1.83 -7.91
CA SER A 85 -12.52 3.19 -7.46
C SER A 85 -11.61 3.64 -6.33
N ALA A 86 -10.73 2.76 -5.81
CA ALA A 86 -9.77 3.12 -4.77
C ALA A 86 -8.87 4.27 -5.23
N ASP A 87 -8.57 5.17 -4.31
CA ASP A 87 -7.70 6.31 -4.58
C ASP A 87 -6.27 5.85 -5.01
N PRO A 88 -5.49 6.74 -5.67
CA PRO A 88 -4.17 6.37 -6.18
C PRO A 88 -3.20 5.88 -5.10
N TYR A 89 -3.28 6.40 -3.87
CA TYR A 89 -2.40 5.99 -2.78
C TYR A 89 -2.73 4.59 -2.29
N THR A 90 -4.00 4.27 -2.11
CA THR A 90 -4.47 2.91 -1.78
C THR A 90 -4.01 1.90 -2.83
N ARG A 91 -4.16 2.22 -4.12
CA ARG A 91 -3.68 1.35 -5.21
C ARG A 91 -2.17 1.18 -5.20
N ALA A 92 -1.41 2.25 -4.96
CA ALA A 92 0.05 2.18 -4.86
C ALA A 92 0.51 1.34 -3.65
N LEU A 93 -0.19 1.43 -2.51
CA LEU A 93 0.08 0.62 -1.32
C LEU A 93 -0.19 -0.86 -1.55
N VAL A 94 -1.32 -1.20 -2.18
CA VAL A 94 -1.67 -2.58 -2.55
C VAL A 94 -0.61 -3.16 -3.49
N ALA A 95 -0.18 -2.38 -4.49
CA ALA A 95 0.88 -2.79 -5.43
C ALA A 95 2.23 -2.97 -4.72
N ARG A 96 2.62 -2.05 -3.81
CA ARG A 96 3.86 -2.13 -3.05
C ARG A 96 3.89 -3.35 -2.11
N ALA A 97 2.75 -3.70 -1.51
CA ALA A 97 2.63 -4.88 -0.66
C ALA A 97 2.63 -6.20 -1.44
N GLY A 98 2.72 -6.16 -2.77
CA GLY A 98 2.68 -7.36 -3.61
C GLY A 98 1.35 -8.10 -3.59
N LEU A 99 0.31 -7.47 -3.05
CA LEU A 99 -1.03 -8.03 -3.02
C LEU A 99 -1.62 -7.90 -4.42
N LEU A 100 -1.77 -9.01 -5.13
CA LEU A 100 -2.58 -9.09 -6.33
C LEU A 100 -4.06 -9.08 -5.90
N ALA A 101 -4.50 -7.96 -5.35
CA ALA A 101 -5.80 -7.85 -4.74
C ALA A 101 -6.90 -7.94 -5.81
N LEU A 102 -7.71 -8.99 -5.70
CA LEU A 102 -8.96 -9.14 -6.44
C LEU A 102 -10.01 -8.18 -5.88
N THR A 103 -11.05 -7.93 -6.64
CA THR A 103 -12.16 -7.07 -6.18
C THR A 103 -12.88 -7.71 -4.98
N GLN A 104 -13.55 -6.91 -4.16
CA GLN A 104 -14.34 -7.40 -3.03
C GLN A 104 -15.41 -8.44 -3.42
N ALA A 105 -15.92 -8.37 -4.65
CA ALA A 105 -16.87 -9.36 -5.16
C ALA A 105 -16.24 -10.75 -5.27
N GLU A 106 -14.93 -10.79 -5.49
CA GLU A 106 -14.17 -12.01 -5.70
C GLU A 106 -13.48 -12.48 -4.44
N THR A 107 -12.86 -11.56 -3.67
CA THR A 107 -12.10 -11.94 -2.48
C THR A 107 -12.05 -10.81 -1.43
N LEU A 108 -12.28 -11.17 -0.17
CA LEU A 108 -11.97 -10.31 0.98
C LEU A 108 -10.66 -10.77 1.61
N TYR A 109 -9.85 -9.78 2.04
CA TYR A 109 -8.53 -9.99 2.65
C TYR A 109 -8.50 -9.38 4.04
N PHE A 110 -8.08 -10.19 5.03
CA PHE A 110 -7.87 -9.71 6.39
C PHE A 110 -6.55 -10.21 6.93
N ASN A 111 -5.83 -9.33 7.62
CA ASN A 111 -4.54 -9.60 8.21
C ASN A 111 -4.64 -9.59 9.74
N ARG A 112 -3.92 -10.51 10.38
CA ARG A 112 -3.70 -10.51 11.81
C ARG A 112 -2.20 -10.51 12.08
N THR A 113 -1.74 -9.49 12.82
CA THR A 113 -0.32 -9.27 13.14
C THR A 113 -0.06 -9.32 14.64
N THR A 114 -1.12 -9.47 15.45
CA THR A 114 -1.03 -9.45 16.90
C THR A 114 -1.75 -10.63 17.53
N ASP A 115 -1.28 -11.03 18.71
CA ASP A 115 -1.94 -12.00 19.56
C ASP A 115 -3.22 -11.44 20.22
N GLU A 116 -3.82 -12.17 21.15
CA GLU A 116 -5.00 -11.76 21.90
C GLU A 116 -4.72 -10.64 22.90
N THR A 117 -3.45 -10.39 23.23
CA THR A 117 -3.02 -9.29 24.13
C THR A 117 -2.60 -8.03 23.37
N GLY A 118 -2.61 -8.06 22.02
CA GLY A 118 -2.18 -6.95 21.16
C GLY A 118 -0.66 -6.91 20.91
N LYS A 119 0.10 -7.90 21.35
CA LYS A 119 1.54 -8.00 21.05
C LYS A 119 1.77 -8.57 19.66
N PRO A 120 2.85 -8.16 18.96
CA PRO A 120 3.18 -8.72 17.65
C PRO A 120 3.34 -10.23 17.70
N LEU A 121 2.86 -10.91 16.64
CA LEU A 121 3.09 -12.35 16.47
C LEU A 121 4.58 -12.62 16.26
N ARG A 122 5.10 -13.60 16.98
CA ARG A 122 6.53 -13.98 16.97
C ARG A 122 6.70 -15.40 16.43
N ALA A 123 7.72 -15.59 15.62
CA ALA A 123 8.02 -16.88 15.01
C ALA A 123 8.34 -18.01 16.01
N ASP A 124 8.92 -17.64 17.16
CA ASP A 124 9.33 -18.58 18.21
C ASP A 124 8.22 -18.99 19.19
N CYS A 125 7.03 -18.37 19.07
CA CYS A 125 5.87 -18.70 19.87
C CYS A 125 5.02 -19.79 19.21
N THR A 126 4.22 -20.47 20.02
CA THR A 126 3.17 -21.39 19.59
C THR A 126 1.82 -20.75 19.83
N TYR A 127 1.03 -20.63 18.76
CA TYR A 127 -0.34 -20.12 18.80
C TYR A 127 -1.32 -21.20 18.33
N GLN A 128 -2.56 -21.11 18.81
CA GLN A 128 -3.68 -21.92 18.39
C GLN A 128 -4.69 -21.03 17.67
N LEU A 129 -4.94 -21.30 16.40
CA LEU A 129 -6.09 -20.77 15.65
C LEU A 129 -7.27 -21.73 15.82
N GLU A 130 -8.44 -21.17 16.15
CA GLU A 130 -9.70 -21.90 16.24
C GLU A 130 -10.76 -21.18 15.43
N GLY A 131 -11.40 -21.86 14.49
CA GLY A 131 -12.42 -21.28 13.63
C GLY A 131 -13.53 -22.26 13.32
N GLY A 132 -14.50 -21.75 12.56
CA GLY A 132 -15.64 -22.50 12.05
C GLY A 132 -15.90 -22.19 10.58
N PRO A 133 -17.11 -22.52 10.07
CA PRO A 133 -17.52 -22.17 8.72
C PRO A 133 -17.35 -20.68 8.45
N GLN A 134 -16.80 -20.35 7.29
CA GLN A 134 -16.64 -18.94 6.88
C GLN A 134 -17.72 -18.57 5.85
N PRO A 135 -18.19 -17.31 5.82
CA PRO A 135 -19.23 -16.86 4.90
C PRO A 135 -18.67 -16.62 3.49
N ALA A 136 -18.08 -17.65 2.90
CA ALA A 136 -17.45 -17.64 1.58
C ALA A 136 -17.55 -19.02 0.93
N ARG A 137 -17.41 -19.08 -0.39
CA ARG A 137 -17.35 -20.35 -1.12
C ARG A 137 -16.14 -21.19 -0.72
N TRP A 138 -15.00 -20.53 -0.46
CA TRP A 138 -13.75 -21.15 -0.06
C TRP A 138 -12.90 -20.12 0.70
N TRP A 139 -12.01 -20.56 1.56
CA TRP A 139 -11.10 -19.69 2.30
C TRP A 139 -9.73 -20.34 2.48
N SER A 140 -8.73 -19.46 2.66
CA SER A 140 -7.38 -19.90 3.04
C SER A 140 -6.78 -18.95 4.08
N ILE A 141 -5.87 -19.48 4.90
CA ILE A 141 -5.02 -18.71 5.80
C ILE A 141 -3.57 -18.98 5.41
N THR A 142 -2.81 -17.93 5.16
CA THR A 142 -1.40 -17.99 4.75
C THR A 142 -0.56 -17.13 5.69
N ILE A 143 0.61 -17.63 6.08
CA ILE A 143 1.60 -16.84 6.83
C ILE A 143 2.48 -16.04 5.87
N TYR A 144 2.75 -14.78 6.22
CA TYR A 144 3.70 -13.91 5.53
C TYR A 144 4.69 -13.36 6.52
N ALA A 145 5.98 -13.50 6.24
CA ALA A 145 7.07 -12.95 7.05
C ALA A 145 7.06 -11.40 7.02
N ALA A 146 7.92 -10.80 7.79
CA ALA A 146 8.02 -9.33 7.93
C ALA A 146 8.25 -8.59 6.60
N ASP A 147 8.84 -9.25 5.61
CA ASP A 147 9.08 -8.76 4.25
C ASP A 147 7.89 -8.94 3.29
N ASN A 148 6.76 -9.46 3.78
CA ASN A 148 5.56 -9.83 3.02
C ASN A 148 5.73 -11.02 2.04
N TYR A 149 6.80 -11.81 2.17
CA TYR A 149 6.98 -13.05 1.44
C TYR A 149 6.64 -14.26 2.31
N LEU A 150 6.52 -15.43 1.69
CA LEU A 150 6.40 -16.69 2.43
C LEU A 150 7.70 -16.98 3.18
N PRO A 151 7.66 -17.43 4.43
CA PRO A 151 8.87 -17.82 5.16
C PRO A 151 9.64 -18.91 4.44
N VAL A 152 10.95 -18.71 4.24
CA VAL A 152 11.83 -19.71 3.63
C VAL A 152 12.30 -20.67 4.71
N ASN A 153 11.63 -21.82 4.84
CA ASN A 153 11.93 -22.79 5.89
C ASN A 153 11.95 -24.27 5.45
N GLY A 154 11.51 -24.58 4.24
CA GLY A 154 11.50 -25.94 3.71
C GLY A 154 10.41 -26.88 4.31
N ASP A 155 9.50 -26.34 5.11
CA ASP A 155 8.48 -27.13 5.81
C ASP A 155 7.23 -27.44 4.98
N ASP A 156 7.05 -26.75 3.82
CA ASP A 156 5.87 -26.83 2.94
C ASP A 156 4.53 -26.63 3.67
N ALA A 157 4.55 -25.87 4.77
CA ALA A 157 3.43 -25.67 5.68
C ALA A 157 3.14 -24.17 5.90
N GLN A 158 3.16 -23.35 4.83
CA GLN A 158 2.94 -21.91 4.92
C GLN A 158 1.46 -21.52 4.91
N SER A 159 0.55 -22.49 4.71
CA SER A 159 -0.89 -22.20 4.63
C SER A 159 -1.75 -23.34 5.07
N THR A 160 -3.00 -23.00 5.41
CA THR A 160 -4.12 -23.96 5.52
C THR A 160 -5.33 -23.39 4.78
N ASP A 161 -6.32 -24.23 4.51
CA ASP A 161 -7.51 -23.86 3.76
C ASP A 161 -8.73 -24.72 4.12
N ALA A 162 -9.89 -24.32 3.60
CA ALA A 162 -11.16 -25.00 3.82
C ALA A 162 -11.11 -26.50 3.47
N THR A 163 -10.39 -26.87 2.41
CA THR A 163 -10.30 -28.26 1.95
C THR A 163 -9.45 -29.10 2.89
N ARG A 164 -8.31 -28.55 3.32
CA ARG A 164 -7.40 -29.24 4.25
C ARG A 164 -8.05 -29.50 5.60
N VAL A 165 -8.72 -28.49 6.18
CA VAL A 165 -9.37 -28.68 7.48
C VAL A 165 -10.58 -29.61 7.38
N ALA A 166 -11.33 -29.57 6.27
CA ALA A 166 -12.46 -30.49 6.06
C ALA A 166 -12.03 -31.94 5.93
N ALA A 167 -10.85 -32.24 5.39
CA ALA A 167 -10.34 -33.59 5.21
C ALA A 167 -10.15 -34.35 6.55
N PHE A 168 -10.04 -33.62 7.67
CA PHE A 168 -9.85 -34.21 9.00
C PHE A 168 -10.98 -33.85 9.97
N ALA A 169 -12.03 -33.19 9.49
CA ALA A 169 -13.18 -32.82 10.30
C ALA A 169 -13.95 -34.05 10.70
N LYS A 170 -14.36 -34.11 11.98
CA LYS A 170 -15.26 -35.16 12.46
C LYS A 170 -16.72 -34.70 12.30
N PRO A 171 -17.69 -35.63 12.16
CA PRO A 171 -19.10 -35.25 12.02
C PRO A 171 -19.62 -34.32 13.14
N ASP A 172 -19.12 -34.50 14.37
CA ASP A 172 -19.56 -33.77 15.56
C ASP A 172 -18.89 -32.36 15.68
N ASP A 173 -17.90 -32.05 14.85
CA ASP A 173 -17.17 -30.77 14.94
C ASP A 173 -17.98 -29.56 14.43
N GLN A 174 -19.13 -29.80 13.79
CA GLN A 174 -19.99 -28.75 13.21
C GLN A 174 -19.21 -27.77 12.32
N GLY A 175 -18.22 -28.27 11.58
CA GLY A 175 -17.32 -27.46 10.74
C GLY A 175 -16.30 -26.66 11.53
N ARG A 176 -16.16 -26.85 12.83
CA ARG A 176 -15.10 -26.21 13.64
C ARG A 176 -13.76 -26.89 13.37
N TRP A 177 -12.71 -26.10 13.42
CA TRP A 177 -11.36 -26.55 13.15
C TRP A 177 -10.35 -25.86 14.07
N LYS A 178 -9.19 -26.51 14.23
CA LYS A 178 -8.04 -25.99 14.97
C LYS A 178 -6.78 -26.14 14.14
N VAL A 179 -5.96 -25.11 14.15
CA VAL A 179 -4.68 -25.06 13.44
C VAL A 179 -3.61 -24.49 14.38
N GLN A 180 -2.53 -25.21 14.55
CA GLN A 180 -1.38 -24.70 15.29
C GLN A 180 -0.50 -23.84 14.38
N VAL A 181 -0.02 -22.71 14.88
CA VAL A 181 1.00 -21.86 14.24
C VAL A 181 2.21 -21.86 15.14
N SER A 182 3.31 -22.43 14.69
CA SER A 182 4.51 -22.63 15.52
C SER A 182 5.74 -22.96 14.67
N PRO A 183 6.98 -22.79 15.19
CA PRO A 183 8.21 -23.14 14.46
C PRO A 183 8.40 -24.65 14.26
N GLN A 184 7.68 -25.47 15.01
CA GLN A 184 7.75 -26.96 14.93
C GLN A 184 6.35 -27.53 14.95
N LYS A 185 6.12 -28.58 14.16
CA LYS A 185 4.81 -29.23 14.02
C LYS A 185 4.33 -29.89 15.32
N GLY A 186 5.24 -30.55 16.06
CA GLY A 186 4.84 -31.39 17.19
C GLY A 186 3.80 -32.42 16.78
N ASP A 187 2.77 -32.62 17.63
CA ASP A 187 1.66 -33.54 17.40
C ASP A 187 0.45 -32.91 16.69
N ALA A 188 0.61 -31.67 16.15
CA ALA A 188 -0.49 -30.97 15.50
C ALA A 188 -0.94 -31.70 14.22
N ILE A 189 -2.25 -31.91 14.08
CA ILE A 189 -2.86 -32.48 12.86
C ILE A 189 -2.78 -31.42 11.75
N HIS A 190 -3.19 -30.15 12.06
CA HIS A 190 -3.12 -29.02 11.17
C HIS A 190 -2.10 -28.03 11.71
N TRP A 191 -1.18 -27.62 10.86
CA TRP A 191 -0.05 -26.80 11.24
C TRP A 191 0.34 -25.80 10.15
N ILE A 192 0.67 -24.59 10.59
CA ILE A 192 1.32 -23.55 9.79
C ILE A 192 2.68 -23.32 10.43
N SER A 193 3.75 -23.43 9.66
CA SER A 193 5.11 -23.20 10.12
C SER A 193 5.41 -21.70 10.23
N SER A 194 5.74 -21.25 11.44
CA SER A 194 6.26 -19.91 11.68
C SER A 194 7.79 -19.83 11.64
N LYS A 195 8.48 -20.94 11.39
CA LYS A 195 9.94 -21.00 11.34
C LYS A 195 10.48 -20.01 10.32
N ASN A 196 11.45 -19.21 10.73
CA ASN A 196 12.09 -18.11 9.94
C ASN A 196 11.13 -16.98 9.52
N ALA A 197 9.97 -16.84 10.14
CA ALA A 197 9.01 -15.79 9.79
C ALA A 197 9.27 -14.45 10.53
N GLU A 198 10.10 -14.48 11.58
CA GLU A 198 10.36 -13.32 12.47
C GLU A 198 9.06 -12.79 13.10
N ASN A 199 8.74 -11.50 12.92
CA ASN A 199 7.42 -10.96 13.15
C ASN A 199 6.60 -11.15 11.87
N TYR A 200 5.44 -11.75 11.96
CA TYR A 200 4.69 -12.17 10.78
C TYR A 200 3.23 -11.72 10.80
N ALA A 201 2.60 -11.85 9.68
CA ALA A 201 1.17 -11.69 9.51
C ALA A 201 0.51 -13.02 9.10
N LEU A 202 -0.66 -13.30 9.65
CA LEU A 202 -1.58 -14.30 9.12
C LEU A 202 -2.59 -13.59 8.25
N THR A 203 -2.71 -14.00 6.99
CA THR A 203 -3.67 -13.42 6.05
C THR A 203 -4.77 -14.46 5.77
N ILE A 204 -6.00 -14.15 6.17
CA ILE A 204 -7.18 -14.91 5.73
C ILE A 204 -7.73 -14.30 4.46
N ARG A 205 -8.05 -15.16 3.49
CA ARG A 205 -8.73 -14.81 2.24
C ARG A 205 -10.06 -15.55 2.18
N LEU A 206 -11.12 -14.78 1.95
CA LEU A 206 -12.48 -15.32 1.75
C LEU A 206 -12.81 -15.16 0.27
N TYR A 207 -12.85 -16.26 -0.48
CA TYR A 207 -13.10 -16.27 -1.92
C TYR A 207 -14.58 -16.42 -2.21
N ASN A 208 -15.09 -15.61 -3.14
CA ASN A 208 -16.52 -15.46 -3.43
C ASN A 208 -17.34 -15.34 -2.13
N PRO A 209 -17.07 -14.25 -1.35
CA PRO A 209 -17.72 -14.03 -0.08
C PRO A 209 -19.21 -13.76 -0.26
N GLN A 210 -20.01 -14.14 0.72
CA GLN A 210 -21.44 -13.87 0.77
C GLN A 210 -21.69 -12.35 0.87
N ASP A 211 -22.85 -11.89 0.41
CA ASP A 211 -23.21 -10.47 0.38
C ASP A 211 -23.20 -9.81 1.76
N GLY A 212 -23.63 -10.53 2.80
CA GLY A 212 -23.57 -10.04 4.18
C GLY A 212 -22.16 -9.70 4.60
N ALA A 213 -21.21 -10.62 4.38
CA ALA A 213 -19.81 -10.45 4.72
C ALA A 213 -19.12 -9.29 3.95
N ARG A 214 -19.56 -9.02 2.72
CA ARG A 214 -19.04 -7.89 1.92
C ARG A 214 -19.54 -6.54 2.42
N LYS A 215 -20.75 -6.49 2.97
CA LYS A 215 -21.40 -5.26 3.44
C LYS A 215 -21.00 -4.89 4.86
N ASP A 216 -20.80 -5.89 5.72
CA ASP A 216 -20.50 -5.70 7.13
C ASP A 216 -19.52 -6.78 7.60
N PHE A 217 -18.29 -6.37 7.87
CA PHE A 217 -17.24 -7.27 8.35
C PHE A 217 -17.54 -7.81 9.76
N ASN A 218 -18.37 -7.13 10.56
CA ASN A 218 -18.78 -7.62 11.87
C ASN A 218 -19.71 -8.85 11.79
N SER A 219 -20.29 -9.12 10.62
CA SER A 219 -21.06 -10.34 10.39
C SER A 219 -20.20 -11.61 10.23
N ILE A 220 -18.87 -11.45 10.10
CA ILE A 220 -17.93 -12.55 9.90
C ILE A 220 -17.47 -13.08 11.25
N ALA A 221 -17.67 -14.38 11.50
CA ALA A 221 -17.10 -15.07 12.64
C ALA A 221 -15.64 -15.46 12.35
N PHE A 222 -14.72 -14.52 12.57
CA PHE A 222 -13.30 -14.77 12.33
C PHE A 222 -12.72 -15.83 13.26
N PRO A 223 -11.66 -16.56 12.80
CA PRO A 223 -10.91 -17.45 13.67
C PRO A 223 -10.30 -16.68 14.85
N THR A 224 -10.45 -17.26 16.04
CA THR A 224 -9.77 -16.76 17.24
C THR A 224 -8.32 -17.25 17.26
N LEU A 225 -7.42 -16.45 17.79
CA LEU A 225 -6.02 -16.84 17.98
C LEU A 225 -5.69 -16.73 19.46
N LYS A 226 -5.11 -17.76 20.02
CA LYS A 226 -4.68 -17.84 21.42
C LYS A 226 -3.21 -18.22 21.50
N THR A 227 -2.47 -17.56 22.37
CA THR A 227 -1.10 -17.93 22.70
C THR A 227 -1.10 -19.19 23.55
N VAL A 228 -0.43 -20.25 23.09
CA VAL A 228 -0.24 -21.48 23.84
C VAL A 228 1.04 -21.42 24.66
N SER A 229 2.14 -21.02 24.03
CA SER A 229 3.44 -20.84 24.70
C SER A 229 4.32 -19.88 23.91
N CYS A 230 5.13 -19.12 24.64
CA CYS A 230 6.20 -18.28 24.09
C CYS A 230 7.45 -18.43 24.94
N PRO A 231 8.64 -18.54 24.35
CA PRO A 231 9.88 -18.43 25.07
C PRO A 231 9.98 -17.07 25.75
N SER A 232 10.53 -17.04 26.96
CA SER A 232 10.89 -15.78 27.63
C SER A 232 11.91 -15.03 26.77
N VAL A 233 11.64 -13.76 26.50
CA VAL A 233 12.65 -12.89 25.86
C VAL A 233 13.80 -12.75 26.85
N PRO A 234 15.05 -13.12 26.50
CA PRO A 234 16.17 -12.81 27.34
C PRO A 234 16.23 -11.30 27.58
N ALA A 235 16.39 -10.90 28.83
CA ALA A 235 16.51 -9.49 29.22
C ALA A 235 17.77 -8.86 28.65
#